data_846edbcf454846a282fb8b2806eac02f
#
_entry.id   846edbcf454846a282fb8b2806eac02f
#
_cell.length_a   1.000
_cell.length_b   1.000
_cell.length_c   1.000
_cell.angle_alpha   90.00
_cell.angle_beta   90.00
_cell.angle_gamma   90.00
#
_symmetry.space_group_name_H-M   'P 1'
#
loop_
_entity.id
_entity.type
_entity.pdbx_description
1 polymer ?
#
loop_
_entity_poly.entity_id
_entity_poly.type
_entity_poly.pdbx_seq_one_letter_code
_entity_poly.pdbx_strand_id
1 'polypeptide(L)'
;MTWERANILAPATYAPLLKGADYVVHSMGILLEADYKGVLSGKESPISGLSRAFSSAKSGSQNPLTRKNGEELKPQEKDGPFTYELMNRDSAITLAQEADKEKTPAFAYISAAAAPPMVPRRYVDTKREAESTITREFPNMRSIFLRPGFMYDQSRAFTVPLAAATGVATMVNSASGGILGGMLGGFMGSAVIKPLKADVVAEAMVEALSDEKRRGPIEVKEIEELAEKGWRKGML
;
A
#
# COMPACT_ATOMS: atom_id res chain seq x y z
N MET A 1 -15.87 -1.83 -17.85
CA MET A 1 -14.57 -2.11 -17.21
C MET A 1 -13.89 -3.19 -18.02
N THR A 2 -12.65 -2.95 -18.43
CA THR A 2 -11.81 -3.91 -19.18
C THR A 2 -10.71 -4.45 -18.27
N TRP A 3 -10.32 -5.70 -18.46
CA TRP A 3 -9.24 -6.35 -17.72
C TRP A 3 -8.12 -6.67 -18.67
N GLU A 4 -6.91 -6.17 -18.37
CA GLU A 4 -5.71 -6.41 -19.15
C GLU A 4 -4.68 -7.15 -18.31
N ARG A 5 -3.99 -8.12 -18.93
CA ARG A 5 -2.90 -8.83 -18.27
C ARG A 5 -1.60 -8.06 -18.45
N ALA A 6 -1.02 -7.59 -17.36
CA ALA A 6 0.23 -6.86 -17.38
C ALA A 6 1.17 -7.34 -16.26
N ASN A 7 2.47 -7.09 -16.42
CA ASN A 7 3.48 -7.31 -15.38
C ASN A 7 3.99 -5.97 -14.90
N ILE A 8 3.71 -5.63 -13.63
CA ILE A 8 4.13 -4.35 -13.04
C ILE A 8 5.65 -4.15 -13.07
N LEU A 9 6.43 -5.23 -13.11
CA LEU A 9 7.88 -5.18 -13.17
C LEU A 9 8.42 -5.04 -14.62
N ALA A 10 7.53 -5.08 -15.61
CA ALA A 10 7.86 -4.94 -17.03
C ALA A 10 7.00 -3.82 -17.65
N PRO A 11 7.45 -2.56 -17.60
CA PRO A 11 6.70 -1.38 -18.06
C PRO A 11 6.15 -1.51 -19.48
N ALA A 12 6.87 -2.14 -20.38
CA ALA A 12 6.43 -2.37 -21.76
C ALA A 12 5.07 -3.10 -21.87
N THR A 13 4.66 -3.83 -20.83
CA THR A 13 3.41 -4.58 -20.83
C THR A 13 2.19 -3.74 -20.46
N TYR A 14 2.37 -2.55 -19.86
CA TYR A 14 1.26 -1.69 -19.42
C TYR A 14 1.39 -0.22 -19.84
N ALA A 15 2.57 0.26 -20.19
CA ALA A 15 2.74 1.66 -20.61
C ALA A 15 1.76 2.08 -21.71
N PRO A 16 1.48 1.26 -22.74
CA PRO A 16 0.49 1.62 -23.77
C PRO A 16 -0.93 1.80 -23.21
N LEU A 17 -1.26 1.16 -22.07
CA LEU A 17 -2.57 1.24 -21.44
C LEU A 17 -2.78 2.56 -20.67
N LEU A 18 -1.70 3.29 -20.39
CA LEU A 18 -1.76 4.56 -19.65
C LEU A 18 -2.11 5.76 -20.55
N LYS A 19 -2.02 5.58 -21.87
CA LYS A 19 -2.28 6.65 -22.82
C LYS A 19 -3.71 7.19 -22.70
N GLY A 20 -3.81 8.49 -22.38
CA GLY A 20 -5.09 9.17 -22.22
C GLY A 20 -5.81 8.84 -20.91
N ALA A 21 -5.14 8.21 -19.94
CA ALA A 21 -5.72 7.98 -18.63
C ALA A 21 -5.78 9.29 -17.82
N ASP A 22 -6.94 9.61 -17.27
CA ASP A 22 -7.12 10.75 -16.35
C ASP A 22 -6.49 10.48 -14.99
N TYR A 23 -6.52 9.23 -14.55
CA TYR A 23 -5.99 8.80 -13.26
C TYR A 23 -5.26 7.47 -13.37
N VAL A 24 -4.17 7.33 -12.64
CA VAL A 24 -3.48 6.05 -12.45
C VAL A 24 -3.45 5.73 -10.97
N VAL A 25 -3.87 4.51 -10.60
CA VAL A 25 -3.91 4.06 -9.21
C VAL A 25 -3.01 2.84 -9.01
N HIS A 26 -2.06 2.95 -8.11
CA HIS A 26 -1.22 1.85 -7.67
C HIS A 26 -1.75 1.30 -6.34
N SER A 27 -2.36 0.12 -6.38
CA SER A 27 -2.90 -0.56 -5.19
C SER A 27 -2.12 -1.83 -4.83
N MET A 28 -1.04 -2.13 -5.55
CA MET A 28 -0.25 -3.33 -5.33
C MET A 28 0.76 -3.14 -4.20
N GLY A 29 1.12 -4.24 -3.57
CA GLY A 29 2.14 -4.29 -2.53
C GLY A 29 2.16 -5.65 -1.86
N ILE A 30 3.18 -5.89 -1.06
CA ILE A 30 3.29 -7.11 -0.24
C ILE A 30 3.38 -6.72 1.23
N LEU A 31 2.78 -7.55 2.08
CA LEU A 31 2.87 -7.42 3.53
C LEU A 31 4.00 -8.27 4.12
N LEU A 32 4.32 -9.39 3.48
CA LEU A 32 5.34 -10.33 3.90
C LEU A 32 6.26 -10.67 2.73
N GLU A 33 7.57 -10.74 2.97
CA GLU A 33 8.60 -11.09 1.99
C GLU A 33 8.84 -12.61 1.89
N ALA A 34 7.89 -13.42 2.34
CA ALA A 34 7.98 -14.87 2.27
C ALA A 34 6.96 -15.48 1.33
N ASP A 35 7.29 -16.63 0.78
CA ASP A 35 6.31 -17.47 0.11
C ASP A 35 5.39 -18.10 1.16
N TYR A 36 4.22 -17.51 1.36
CA TYR A 36 3.19 -17.99 2.27
C TYR A 36 2.27 -19.04 1.65
N LYS A 37 2.56 -19.51 0.45
CA LYS A 37 1.77 -20.56 -0.22
C LYS A 37 1.76 -21.87 0.58
N GLY A 38 2.88 -22.20 1.24
CA GLY A 38 2.99 -23.35 2.13
C GLY A 38 2.04 -23.26 3.34
N VAL A 39 1.91 -22.07 3.93
CA VAL A 39 0.99 -21.79 5.05
C VAL A 39 -0.46 -21.82 4.58
N LEU A 40 -0.76 -21.17 3.45
CA LEU A 40 -2.12 -21.14 2.89
C LEU A 40 -2.60 -22.51 2.41
N SER A 41 -1.69 -23.36 1.97
CA SER A 41 -1.99 -24.73 1.54
C SER A 41 -2.07 -25.74 2.69
N GLY A 42 -1.85 -25.32 3.94
CA GLY A 42 -1.86 -26.19 5.12
C GLY A 42 -0.65 -27.11 5.23
N LYS A 43 0.36 -26.96 4.38
CA LYS A 43 1.59 -27.78 4.38
C LYS A 43 2.61 -27.33 5.44
N GLU A 44 2.46 -26.12 5.95
CA GLU A 44 3.34 -25.57 7.00
C GLU A 44 2.51 -24.93 8.11
N SER A 45 3.03 -24.96 9.34
CA SER A 45 2.35 -24.28 10.44
C SER A 45 2.42 -22.75 10.26
N PRO A 46 1.37 -21.99 10.63
CA PRO A 46 1.38 -20.54 10.54
C PRO A 46 2.57 -19.89 11.25
N ILE A 47 2.99 -20.47 12.38
CA ILE A 47 4.10 -19.96 13.21
C ILE A 47 5.45 -20.13 12.50
N SER A 48 5.69 -21.28 11.84
CA SER A 48 6.95 -21.52 11.11
C SER A 48 7.04 -20.67 9.85
N GLY A 49 5.93 -20.48 9.14
CA GLY A 49 5.86 -19.59 7.98
C GLY A 49 6.10 -18.12 8.34
N LEU A 50 5.48 -17.65 9.43
CA LEU A 50 5.71 -16.31 9.98
C LEU A 50 7.17 -16.14 10.45
N SER A 51 7.73 -17.08 11.22
CA SER A 51 9.12 -17.01 11.67
C SER A 51 10.09 -16.91 10.48
N ARG A 52 9.86 -17.67 9.40
CA ARG A 52 10.66 -17.59 8.18
C ARG A 52 10.48 -16.25 7.46
N ALA A 53 9.26 -15.72 7.40
CA ALA A 53 8.96 -14.43 6.79
C ALA A 53 9.70 -13.27 7.46
N PHE A 54 9.86 -13.35 8.79
CA PHE A 54 10.50 -12.30 9.58
C PHE A 54 12.00 -12.51 9.81
N SER A 55 12.53 -13.71 9.58
CA SER A 55 13.95 -14.02 9.84
C SER A 55 14.89 -13.65 8.69
N SER A 56 14.39 -13.38 7.48
CA SER A 56 15.23 -13.03 6.33
C SER A 56 15.47 -11.54 6.26
N ALA A 57 16.61 -11.06 6.73
CA ALA A 57 17.09 -9.73 6.42
C ALA A 57 17.49 -9.68 4.93
N LYS A 58 16.58 -9.21 4.08
CA LYS A 58 16.83 -9.06 2.64
C LYS A 58 17.33 -7.66 2.34
N SER A 59 18.35 -7.59 1.48
CA SER A 59 18.84 -6.32 0.97
C SER A 59 17.84 -5.75 -0.04
N GLY A 60 17.62 -4.43 0.01
CA GLY A 60 16.70 -3.75 -0.91
C GLY A 60 17.20 -3.71 -2.35
N SER A 61 16.30 -3.46 -3.30
CA SER A 61 16.59 -3.23 -4.70
C SER A 61 17.09 -1.80 -4.96
N GLN A 62 17.69 -1.55 -6.13
CA GLN A 62 18.08 -0.20 -6.55
C GLN A 62 16.86 0.68 -6.78
N ASN A 63 17.03 2.00 -6.56
CA ASN A 63 16.01 2.97 -6.90
C ASN A 63 15.74 2.95 -8.42
N PRO A 64 14.48 2.85 -8.87
CA PRO A 64 14.15 2.79 -10.29
C PRO A 64 14.67 3.97 -11.12
N LEU A 65 14.80 5.15 -10.51
CA LEU A 65 15.26 6.36 -11.19
C LEU A 65 16.78 6.36 -11.49
N THR A 66 17.55 5.51 -10.85
CA THR A 66 18.99 5.36 -11.10
C THR A 66 19.31 4.28 -12.14
N ARG A 67 18.28 3.60 -12.66
CA ARG A 67 18.45 2.53 -13.66
C ARG A 67 18.64 3.07 -15.06
N LYS A 68 19.28 2.26 -15.90
CA LYS A 68 19.40 2.55 -17.34
C LYS A 68 18.06 2.29 -18.04
N ASN A 69 17.77 3.07 -19.08
CA ASN A 69 16.57 2.86 -19.89
C ASN A 69 16.50 1.41 -20.44
N GLY A 70 15.36 0.75 -20.23
CA GLY A 70 15.11 -0.63 -20.68
C GLY A 70 15.52 -1.72 -19.67
N GLU A 71 16.07 -1.36 -18.52
CA GLU A 71 16.40 -2.33 -17.48
C GLU A 71 15.15 -2.70 -16.67
N GLU A 72 14.81 -3.99 -16.60
CA GLU A 72 13.67 -4.48 -15.83
C GLU A 72 13.94 -4.45 -14.32
N LEU A 73 12.88 -4.25 -13.52
CA LEU A 73 12.92 -4.44 -12.08
C LEU A 73 13.11 -5.92 -11.76
N LYS A 74 14.24 -6.27 -11.16
CA LYS A 74 14.53 -7.65 -10.76
C LYS A 74 14.65 -7.76 -9.25
N PRO A 75 14.15 -8.84 -8.62
CA PRO A 75 14.51 -9.16 -7.24
C PRO A 75 16.03 -9.35 -7.16
N GLN A 76 16.64 -8.95 -6.06
CA GLN A 76 18.09 -9.12 -5.88
C GLN A 76 18.55 -10.58 -5.84
N GLU A 77 17.67 -11.48 -5.44
CA GLU A 77 17.89 -12.92 -5.47
C GLU A 77 17.13 -13.54 -6.64
N LYS A 78 17.82 -14.31 -7.49
CA LYS A 78 17.24 -14.95 -8.68
C LYS A 78 16.02 -15.82 -8.37
N ASP A 79 15.96 -16.42 -7.18
CA ASP A 79 14.92 -17.36 -6.75
C ASP A 79 14.27 -16.93 -5.41
N GLY A 80 14.53 -15.70 -4.97
CA GLY A 80 14.00 -15.17 -3.71
C GLY A 80 12.57 -14.65 -3.84
N PRO A 81 11.80 -14.61 -2.74
CA PRO A 81 10.52 -13.92 -2.72
C PRO A 81 10.72 -12.43 -2.97
N PHE A 82 9.69 -11.76 -3.49
CA PHE A 82 9.70 -10.33 -3.72
C PHE A 82 10.01 -9.54 -2.44
N THR A 83 10.81 -8.48 -2.56
CA THR A 83 11.17 -7.60 -1.43
C THR A 83 10.17 -6.45 -1.29
N TYR A 84 10.15 -5.80 -0.11
CA TYR A 84 9.35 -4.58 0.09
C TYR A 84 9.78 -3.46 -0.86
N GLU A 85 11.09 -3.31 -1.08
CA GLU A 85 11.63 -2.30 -1.98
C GLU A 85 11.09 -2.51 -3.40
N LEU A 86 11.14 -3.73 -3.90
CA LEU A 86 10.67 -4.04 -5.25
C LEU A 86 9.16 -3.82 -5.39
N MET A 87 8.38 -4.34 -4.43
CA MET A 87 6.92 -4.41 -4.57
C MET A 87 6.18 -3.20 -4.00
N ASN A 88 6.71 -2.54 -2.96
CA ASN A 88 6.05 -1.40 -2.33
C ASN A 88 6.64 -0.05 -2.76
N ARG A 89 7.90 0.00 -3.20
CA ARG A 89 8.57 1.23 -3.60
C ARG A 89 8.76 1.30 -5.11
N ASP A 90 9.56 0.36 -5.64
CA ASP A 90 10.07 0.45 -7.02
C ASP A 90 8.95 0.28 -8.04
N SER A 91 8.00 -0.61 -7.78
CA SER A 91 6.83 -0.78 -8.66
C SER A 91 5.96 0.49 -8.72
N ALA A 92 5.78 1.18 -7.57
CA ALA A 92 5.01 2.41 -7.52
C ALA A 92 5.73 3.57 -8.25
N ILE A 93 7.05 3.72 -8.01
CA ILE A 93 7.86 4.74 -8.68
C ILE A 93 7.89 4.51 -10.20
N THR A 94 8.07 3.26 -10.63
CA THR A 94 8.10 2.93 -12.07
C THR A 94 6.76 3.20 -12.73
N LEU A 95 5.64 2.82 -12.09
CA LEU A 95 4.32 3.13 -12.64
C LEU A 95 4.06 4.64 -12.70
N ALA A 96 4.48 5.39 -11.66
CA ALA A 96 4.37 6.84 -11.65
C ALA A 96 5.21 7.48 -12.76
N GLN A 97 6.41 6.97 -13.02
CA GLN A 97 7.28 7.43 -14.11
C GLN A 97 6.63 7.21 -15.49
N GLU A 98 6.01 6.04 -15.71
CA GLU A 98 5.29 5.79 -16.97
C GLU A 98 4.03 6.66 -17.09
N ALA A 99 3.30 6.90 -16.00
CA ALA A 99 2.16 7.80 -15.97
C ALA A 99 2.55 9.26 -16.28
N ASP A 100 3.69 9.72 -15.74
CA ASP A 100 4.21 11.08 -16.02
C ASP A 100 4.63 11.25 -17.49
N LYS A 101 5.23 10.22 -18.11
CA LYS A 101 5.55 10.23 -19.55
C LYS A 101 4.30 10.42 -20.41
N GLU A 102 3.20 9.79 -20.04
CA GLU A 102 1.90 9.93 -20.71
C GLU A 102 1.12 11.19 -20.28
N LYS A 103 1.71 12.03 -19.42
CA LYS A 103 1.11 13.26 -18.88
C LYS A 103 -0.20 13.04 -18.15
N THR A 104 -0.31 11.92 -17.45
CA THR A 104 -1.47 11.63 -16.61
C THR A 104 -1.66 12.72 -15.54
N PRO A 105 -2.84 13.35 -15.42
CA PRO A 105 -3.05 14.45 -14.48
C PRO A 105 -2.88 14.09 -13.00
N ALA A 106 -3.24 12.85 -12.61
CA ALA A 106 -3.13 12.43 -11.22
C ALA A 106 -2.73 10.97 -11.05
N PHE A 107 -1.92 10.75 -10.02
CA PHE A 107 -1.45 9.44 -9.57
C PHE A 107 -1.84 9.21 -8.11
N ALA A 108 -2.45 8.08 -7.82
CA ALA A 108 -2.80 7.70 -6.47
C ALA A 108 -2.09 6.40 -6.05
N TYR A 109 -1.65 6.34 -4.79
CA TYR A 109 -0.94 5.21 -4.24
C TYR A 109 -1.54 4.77 -2.91
N ILE A 110 -1.82 3.47 -2.77
CA ILE A 110 -2.21 2.88 -1.49
C ILE A 110 -0.96 2.63 -0.66
N SER A 111 -0.68 3.56 0.23
CA SER A 111 0.41 3.50 1.18
C SER A 111 -0.01 2.75 2.47
N ALA A 112 0.49 3.13 3.63
CA ALA A 112 0.10 2.57 4.92
C ALA A 112 0.30 3.59 6.04
N ALA A 113 -0.57 3.62 7.04
CA ALA A 113 -0.40 4.48 8.22
C ALA A 113 0.74 4.00 9.11
N ALA A 114 0.79 2.70 9.39
CA ALA A 114 1.84 2.05 10.17
C ALA A 114 2.04 0.60 9.74
N ALA A 115 3.15 0.00 10.18
CA ALA A 115 3.37 -1.42 10.03
C ALA A 115 2.45 -2.20 10.98
N PRO A 116 1.83 -3.31 10.54
CA PRO A 116 1.16 -4.23 11.45
C PRO A 116 2.13 -4.76 12.53
N PRO A 117 1.62 -5.21 13.68
CA PRO A 117 2.44 -5.87 14.69
C PRO A 117 3.26 -6.99 14.05
N MET A 118 4.52 -7.12 14.46
CA MET A 118 5.49 -8.11 13.95
C MET A 118 5.96 -7.89 12.50
N VAL A 119 5.40 -6.94 11.75
CA VAL A 119 5.92 -6.58 10.42
C VAL A 119 7.06 -5.58 10.59
N PRO A 120 8.20 -5.78 9.91
CA PRO A 120 9.33 -4.86 10.00
C PRO A 120 8.96 -3.43 9.58
N ARG A 121 9.55 -2.43 10.24
CA ARG A 121 9.36 -1.01 9.89
C ARG A 121 9.67 -0.72 8.42
N ARG A 122 10.61 -1.45 7.84
CA ARG A 122 10.99 -1.39 6.43
C ARG A 122 9.77 -1.50 5.47
N TYR A 123 8.69 -2.17 5.88
CA TYR A 123 7.42 -2.18 5.15
C TYR A 123 6.83 -0.77 4.96
N VAL A 124 6.81 0.05 6.02
CA VAL A 124 6.31 1.43 5.95
C VAL A 124 7.36 2.35 5.36
N ASP A 125 8.63 2.17 5.72
CA ASP A 125 9.73 3.02 5.26
C ASP A 125 9.83 3.00 3.73
N THR A 126 9.73 1.82 3.10
CA THR A 126 9.72 1.70 1.64
C THR A 126 8.53 2.41 0.99
N LYS A 127 7.36 2.37 1.62
CA LYS A 127 6.19 3.12 1.14
C LYS A 127 6.39 4.63 1.26
N ARG A 128 7.00 5.11 2.35
CA ARG A 128 7.34 6.54 2.53
C ARG A 128 8.40 7.01 1.53
N GLU A 129 9.38 6.16 1.22
CA GLU A 129 10.35 6.43 0.15
C GLU A 129 9.66 6.59 -1.20
N ALA A 130 8.69 5.72 -1.53
CA ALA A 130 7.90 5.86 -2.74
C ALA A 130 7.16 7.20 -2.79
N GLU A 131 6.41 7.55 -1.71
CA GLU A 131 5.68 8.81 -1.61
C GLU A 131 6.59 10.03 -1.83
N SER A 132 7.72 10.08 -1.11
CA SER A 132 8.67 11.19 -1.19
C SER A 132 9.33 11.30 -2.57
N THR A 133 9.68 10.15 -3.16
CA THR A 133 10.30 10.10 -4.50
C THR A 133 9.31 10.56 -5.57
N ILE A 134 8.07 10.04 -5.55
CA ILE A 134 7.03 10.43 -6.52
C ILE A 134 6.73 11.92 -6.43
N THR A 135 6.60 12.47 -5.22
CA THR A 135 6.36 13.90 -5.02
C THR A 135 7.48 14.77 -5.55
N ARG A 136 8.73 14.36 -5.33
CA ARG A 136 9.92 15.14 -5.74
C ARG A 136 10.19 15.07 -7.24
N GLU A 137 10.10 13.87 -7.81
CA GLU A 137 10.51 13.64 -9.20
C GLU A 137 9.41 13.96 -10.22
N PHE A 138 8.12 13.92 -9.81
CA PHE A 138 6.97 14.18 -10.68
C PHE A 138 6.09 15.32 -10.17
N PRO A 139 6.63 16.55 -9.97
CA PRO A 139 5.93 17.67 -9.34
C PRO A 139 4.71 18.17 -10.13
N ASN A 140 4.68 17.94 -11.44
CA ASN A 140 3.58 18.35 -12.31
C ASN A 140 2.39 17.38 -12.23
N MET A 141 2.62 16.14 -11.88
CA MET A 141 1.58 15.12 -11.66
C MET A 141 1.02 15.26 -10.25
N ARG A 142 -0.30 15.34 -10.12
CA ARG A 142 -0.99 15.42 -8.82
C ARG A 142 -0.91 14.07 -8.11
N SER A 143 -0.11 13.99 -7.05
CA SER A 143 0.12 12.76 -6.31
C SER A 143 -0.73 12.70 -5.04
N ILE A 144 -1.40 11.58 -4.80
CA ILE A 144 -2.29 11.31 -3.66
C ILE A 144 -1.85 10.00 -3.01
N PHE A 145 -1.65 9.99 -1.69
CA PHE A 145 -1.16 8.84 -0.95
C PHE A 145 -2.13 8.46 0.17
N LEU A 146 -3.00 7.49 -0.06
CA LEU A 146 -3.87 7.00 1.00
C LEU A 146 -3.05 6.15 1.97
N ARG A 147 -3.12 6.48 3.25
CA ARG A 147 -2.43 5.79 4.34
C ARG A 147 -3.44 5.06 5.24
N PRO A 148 -4.08 4.00 4.76
CA PRO A 148 -4.96 3.22 5.62
C PRO A 148 -4.17 2.50 6.71
N GLY A 149 -4.86 2.14 7.80
CA GLY A 149 -4.41 1.12 8.73
C GLY A 149 -4.55 -0.27 8.13
N PHE A 150 -4.87 -1.27 8.95
CA PHE A 150 -5.17 -2.60 8.44
C PHE A 150 -6.44 -2.56 7.59
N MET A 151 -6.34 -3.05 6.34
CA MET A 151 -7.49 -3.19 5.46
C MET A 151 -8.05 -4.60 5.50
N TYR A 152 -9.37 -4.72 5.57
CA TYR A 152 -10.06 -6.00 5.54
C TYR A 152 -11.15 -6.03 4.50
N ASP A 153 -11.44 -7.24 4.01
CA ASP A 153 -12.49 -7.51 3.05
C ASP A 153 -13.22 -8.79 3.42
N GLN A 154 -14.55 -8.82 3.24
CA GLN A 154 -15.37 -9.99 3.57
C GLN A 154 -15.05 -11.21 2.70
N SER A 155 -14.57 -10.99 1.47
CA SER A 155 -14.14 -12.07 0.58
C SER A 155 -12.88 -12.80 1.08
N ARG A 156 -12.12 -12.16 2.00
CA ARG A 156 -10.92 -12.73 2.62
C ARG A 156 -11.21 -13.07 4.08
N ALA A 157 -11.86 -14.19 4.33
CA ALA A 157 -12.36 -14.60 5.64
C ALA A 157 -11.33 -14.50 6.79
N PHE A 158 -10.02 -14.68 6.52
CA PHE A 158 -8.97 -14.55 7.53
C PHE A 158 -8.68 -13.10 7.94
N THR A 159 -9.06 -12.10 7.14
CA THR A 159 -8.83 -10.68 7.47
C THR A 159 -9.83 -10.15 8.48
N VAL A 160 -11.02 -10.74 8.57
CA VAL A 160 -12.09 -10.28 9.45
C VAL A 160 -11.75 -10.48 10.94
N PRO A 161 -11.33 -11.68 11.42
CA PRO A 161 -10.93 -11.83 12.83
C PRO A 161 -9.72 -10.98 13.21
N LEU A 162 -8.77 -10.77 12.27
CA LEU A 162 -7.62 -9.91 12.51
C LEU A 162 -8.05 -8.44 12.63
N ALA A 163 -8.99 -7.98 11.79
CA ALA A 163 -9.59 -6.65 11.89
C ALA A 163 -10.35 -6.46 13.20
N ALA A 164 -11.08 -7.48 13.67
CA ALA A 164 -11.76 -7.43 14.96
C ALA A 164 -10.77 -7.29 16.12
N ALA A 165 -9.68 -8.03 16.12
CA ALA A 165 -8.64 -7.94 17.15
C ALA A 165 -7.98 -6.55 17.17
N THR A 166 -7.65 -5.97 16.01
CA THR A 166 -7.08 -4.61 15.93
C THR A 166 -8.11 -3.55 16.28
N GLY A 167 -9.39 -3.75 15.93
CA GLY A 167 -10.49 -2.88 16.32
C GLY A 167 -10.69 -2.78 17.83
N VAL A 168 -10.65 -3.92 18.54
CA VAL A 168 -10.69 -3.95 20.00
C VAL A 168 -9.50 -3.20 20.60
N ALA A 169 -8.28 -3.43 20.12
CA ALA A 169 -7.09 -2.72 20.58
C ALA A 169 -7.21 -1.19 20.38
N THR A 170 -7.79 -0.77 19.27
CA THR A 170 -8.05 0.66 18.99
C THR A 170 -9.06 1.25 19.96
N MET A 171 -10.15 0.53 20.27
CA MET A 171 -11.16 0.99 21.22
C MET A 171 -10.59 1.16 22.63
N VAL A 172 -9.80 0.17 23.08
CA VAL A 172 -9.14 0.22 24.39
C VAL A 172 -8.15 1.39 24.47
N ASN A 173 -7.38 1.62 23.41
CA ASN A 173 -6.46 2.76 23.34
C ASN A 173 -7.21 4.10 23.39
N SER A 174 -8.32 4.23 22.67
CA SER A 174 -9.15 5.43 22.70
C SER A 174 -9.78 5.68 24.07
N ALA A 175 -10.28 4.63 24.72
CA ALA A 175 -10.84 4.70 26.06
C ALA A 175 -9.82 5.09 27.14
N SER A 176 -8.53 4.75 26.93
CA SER A 176 -7.41 5.15 27.81
C SER A 176 -6.83 6.54 27.49
N GLY A 177 -7.47 7.33 26.62
CA GLY A 177 -6.97 8.62 26.20
C GLY A 177 -5.69 8.56 25.36
N GLY A 178 -5.42 7.43 24.72
CA GLY A 178 -4.24 7.21 23.88
C GLY A 178 -2.97 6.83 24.67
N ILE A 179 -3.03 6.69 25.98
CA ILE A 179 -1.88 6.39 26.85
C ILE A 179 -1.24 5.04 26.46
N LEU A 180 -2.06 4.04 26.18
CA LEU A 180 -1.56 2.71 25.79
C LEU A 180 -0.86 2.76 24.43
N GLY A 181 -1.36 3.52 23.47
CA GLY A 181 -0.70 3.74 22.18
C GLY A 181 0.61 4.50 22.32
N GLY A 182 0.70 5.46 23.22
CA GLY A 182 1.94 6.18 23.53
C GLY A 182 3.00 5.31 24.17
N MET A 183 2.63 4.47 25.13
CA MET A 183 3.56 3.56 25.82
C MET A 183 3.95 2.32 24.98
N LEU A 184 3.04 1.80 24.16
CA LEU A 184 3.20 0.56 23.40
C LEU A 184 3.25 0.77 21.89
N GLY A 185 3.15 2.02 21.42
CA GLY A 185 3.02 2.36 20.00
C GLY A 185 4.14 1.80 19.13
N GLY A 186 5.36 1.77 19.65
CA GLY A 186 6.51 1.15 18.96
C GLY A 186 6.41 -0.37 18.83
N PHE A 187 5.67 -1.03 19.73
CA PHE A 187 5.53 -2.49 19.77
C PHE A 187 4.25 -2.97 19.09
N MET A 188 3.16 -2.20 19.19
CA MET A 188 1.85 -2.57 18.66
C MET A 188 1.58 -2.09 17.22
N GLY A 189 2.41 -1.18 16.69
CA GLY A 189 2.30 -0.72 15.31
C GLY A 189 0.88 -0.29 14.94
N SER A 190 0.34 -0.84 13.85
CA SER A 190 -1.02 -0.54 13.39
C SER A 190 -2.15 -1.14 14.23
N ALA A 191 -1.85 -1.93 15.29
CA ALA A 191 -2.89 -2.51 16.14
C ALA A 191 -3.72 -1.46 16.90
N VAL A 192 -3.18 -0.24 17.06
CA VAL A 192 -3.87 0.90 17.67
C VAL A 192 -4.53 1.83 16.65
N ILE A 193 -4.44 1.50 15.36
CA ILE A 193 -5.04 2.26 14.26
C ILE A 193 -6.30 1.51 13.81
N LYS A 194 -7.42 2.24 13.69
CA LYS A 194 -8.69 1.67 13.28
C LYS A 194 -8.56 0.93 11.94
N PRO A 195 -8.96 -0.35 11.88
CA PRO A 195 -9.01 -1.09 10.63
C PRO A 195 -10.12 -0.53 9.73
N LEU A 196 -9.88 -0.48 8.42
CA LEU A 196 -10.82 0.03 7.43
C LEU A 196 -11.26 -1.09 6.48
N LYS A 197 -12.51 -1.06 6.04
CA LYS A 197 -12.95 -1.89 4.91
C LYS A 197 -12.29 -1.42 3.63
N ALA A 198 -11.99 -2.36 2.73
CA ALA A 198 -11.44 -2.05 1.42
C ALA A 198 -12.35 -1.10 0.62
N ASP A 199 -13.67 -1.28 0.70
CA ASP A 199 -14.65 -0.41 0.05
C ASP A 199 -14.54 1.05 0.53
N VAL A 200 -14.38 1.27 1.84
CA VAL A 200 -14.21 2.62 2.43
C VAL A 200 -12.97 3.30 1.85
N VAL A 201 -11.86 2.56 1.72
CA VAL A 201 -10.63 3.09 1.13
C VAL A 201 -10.81 3.38 -0.36
N ALA A 202 -11.54 2.53 -1.08
CA ALA A 202 -11.84 2.74 -2.50
C ALA A 202 -12.73 3.97 -2.72
N GLU A 203 -13.78 4.15 -1.92
CA GLU A 203 -14.63 5.34 -1.96
C GLU A 203 -13.87 6.64 -1.68
N ALA A 204 -13.02 6.61 -0.64
CA ALA A 204 -12.15 7.74 -0.32
C ALA A 204 -11.18 8.06 -1.46
N MET A 205 -10.66 7.04 -2.14
CA MET A 205 -9.80 7.20 -3.31
C MET A 205 -10.52 7.92 -4.45
N VAL A 206 -11.73 7.49 -4.78
CA VAL A 206 -12.54 8.11 -5.84
C VAL A 206 -12.84 9.58 -5.50
N GLU A 207 -13.24 9.86 -4.26
CA GLU A 207 -13.53 11.24 -3.82
C GLU A 207 -12.25 12.11 -3.81
N ALA A 208 -11.10 11.56 -3.40
CA ALA A 208 -9.83 12.28 -3.44
C ALA A 208 -9.36 12.57 -4.87
N LEU A 209 -9.56 11.65 -5.80
CA LEU A 209 -9.23 11.83 -7.21
C LEU A 209 -10.13 12.87 -7.88
N SER A 210 -11.39 12.95 -7.47
CA SER A 210 -12.38 13.92 -7.98
C SER A 210 -12.10 15.35 -7.51
N ASP A 211 -11.34 15.55 -6.44
CA ASP A 211 -10.95 16.87 -5.95
C ASP A 211 -9.61 17.29 -6.56
N GLU A 212 -9.64 18.15 -7.58
CA GLU A 212 -8.44 18.61 -8.30
C GLU A 212 -7.40 19.31 -7.42
N LYS A 213 -7.80 19.82 -6.26
CA LYS A 213 -6.90 20.50 -5.32
C LYS A 213 -6.22 19.54 -4.35
N ARG A 214 -6.72 18.32 -4.25
CA ARG A 214 -6.21 17.34 -3.29
C ARG A 214 -4.86 16.79 -3.72
N ARG A 215 -3.86 16.90 -2.83
CA ARG A 215 -2.48 16.42 -3.03
C ARG A 215 -1.93 15.88 -1.72
N GLY A 216 -0.93 15.00 -1.83
CA GLY A 216 -0.16 14.51 -0.69
C GLY A 216 -0.82 13.37 0.09
N PRO A 217 -0.37 13.13 1.32
CA PRO A 217 -0.86 12.03 2.14
C PRO A 217 -2.25 12.32 2.69
N ILE A 218 -3.05 11.24 2.79
CA ILE A 218 -4.40 11.21 3.38
C ILE A 218 -4.37 10.16 4.48
N GLU A 219 -4.52 10.61 5.72
CA GLU A 219 -4.47 9.76 6.90
C GLU A 219 -5.84 9.08 7.18
N VAL A 220 -5.87 8.11 8.10
CA VAL A 220 -7.03 7.25 8.37
C VAL A 220 -8.32 8.06 8.61
N LYS A 221 -8.27 9.13 9.41
CA LYS A 221 -9.43 9.96 9.69
C LYS A 221 -9.98 10.65 8.44
N GLU A 222 -9.09 11.21 7.63
CA GLU A 222 -9.47 11.84 6.37
C GLU A 222 -9.99 10.84 5.34
N ILE A 223 -9.48 9.59 5.34
CA ILE A 223 -10.02 8.50 4.51
C ILE A 223 -11.49 8.26 4.88
N GLU A 224 -11.82 8.21 6.17
CA GLU A 224 -13.21 8.02 6.62
C GLU A 224 -14.10 9.20 6.23
N GLU A 225 -13.63 10.43 6.41
CA GLU A 225 -14.36 11.63 6.03
C GLU A 225 -14.65 11.72 4.52
N LEU A 226 -13.65 11.37 3.69
CA LEU A 226 -13.80 11.31 2.24
C LEU A 226 -14.77 10.22 1.80
N ALA A 227 -14.68 9.04 2.39
CA ALA A 227 -15.60 7.94 2.09
C ALA A 227 -17.03 8.31 2.46
N GLU A 228 -17.26 8.92 3.62
CA GLU A 228 -18.59 9.40 4.03
C GLU A 228 -19.14 10.45 3.05
N LYS A 229 -18.29 11.37 2.59
CA LYS A 229 -18.65 12.37 1.59
C LYS A 229 -19.04 11.73 0.25
N GLY A 230 -18.27 10.76 -0.22
CA GLY A 230 -18.55 10.00 -1.44
C GLY A 230 -19.88 9.25 -1.35
N TRP A 231 -20.09 8.54 -0.23
CA TRP A 231 -21.34 7.81 0.02
C TRP A 231 -22.57 8.72 0.03
N ARG A 232 -22.50 9.88 0.68
CA ARG A 232 -23.59 10.87 0.69
C ARG A 232 -23.93 11.39 -0.71
N LYS A 233 -22.93 11.60 -1.56
CA LYS A 233 -23.16 12.00 -2.96
C LYS A 233 -23.85 10.92 -3.79
N GLY A 234 -23.54 9.66 -3.53
CA GLY A 234 -24.17 8.53 -4.21
C GLY A 234 -25.61 8.26 -3.80
N MET A 235 -26.11 8.90 -2.74
CA MET A 235 -27.49 8.81 -2.27
C MET A 235 -28.43 9.88 -2.87
N LEU A 236 -27.90 10.92 -3.49
CA LEU A 236 -28.62 12.01 -4.12
C LEU A 236 -28.78 11.79 -5.62
#